data_b58002b4401ee588ac79b83b75762d54
#
_entry.id   b58002b4401ee588ac79b83b75762d54
#
_cell.length_a   1.000
_cell.length_b   1.000
_cell.length_c   1.000
_cell.angle_alpha   90.00
_cell.angle_beta   90.00
_cell.angle_gamma   90.00
#
_symmetry.space_group_name_H-M   'P 1'
#
loop_
_entity.id
_entity.type
_entity.pdbx_description
1 polymer ?
#
loop_
_entity_poly.entity_id
_entity_poly.type
_entity_poly.pdbx_seq_one_letter_code
_entity_poly.pdbx_strand_id
1 'polypeptide(L)'
;MKRLLKWLLPVLFATTMASPAMAALSTFVCEPEWGGLVNEIAGSRATVFSATTAMQNPHLVQARPSLVAHARVADLLVCSGAELEVGYLPVILQQSGNDKIQVGKPGYLDASKYVPLIEVPAILDRSLGDVHPMGNPHIHYDPRNMIRVGEELKRRLNQIDPSGAAEYESRYKDFSSRMTAAIKRWEKEAAPLKGVAVIENHKEVSYLFNWLGMSVSGSLEPRPGVEPSATHLYELVENQKVHPAKMIVPASNRDPKPSQWLSDQIKIPVVPVPLTIGGSPGAKDLFSLYDDAIKSLLAGLKS
;
A
#
# COMPACT_ATOMS: atom_id res chain seq x y z
N MET A 1 -25.15 -47.61 -69.03
CA MET A 1 -24.41 -46.38 -68.86
C MET A 1 -24.92 -45.70 -67.61
N LYS A 2 -24.18 -45.87 -66.42
CA LYS A 2 -24.52 -45.28 -65.17
C LYS A 2 -23.53 -44.13 -64.88
N ARG A 3 -24.02 -42.87 -64.84
CA ARG A 3 -23.23 -41.69 -64.54
C ARG A 3 -23.12 -41.56 -62.97
N LEU A 4 -21.91 -41.69 -62.50
CA LEU A 4 -21.56 -41.37 -61.06
C LEU A 4 -21.38 -39.86 -60.95
N LEU A 5 -22.29 -39.23 -60.15
CA LEU A 5 -22.24 -37.81 -59.76
C LEU A 5 -21.36 -37.71 -58.52
N LYS A 6 -20.14 -37.16 -58.64
CA LYS A 6 -19.23 -36.91 -57.56
C LYS A 6 -19.63 -35.58 -56.86
N TRP A 7 -20.11 -35.67 -55.63
CA TRP A 7 -20.33 -34.50 -54.76
C TRP A 7 -18.98 -34.04 -54.20
N LEU A 8 -18.52 -32.86 -54.60
CA LEU A 8 -17.41 -32.14 -53.96
C LEU A 8 -17.99 -31.32 -52.81
N LEU A 9 -17.72 -31.74 -51.55
CA LEU A 9 -17.97 -30.91 -50.39
C LEU A 9 -16.86 -29.86 -50.28
N PRO A 10 -17.16 -28.56 -50.14
CA PRO A 10 -16.14 -27.56 -49.82
C PRO A 10 -15.72 -27.69 -48.36
N VAL A 11 -14.46 -27.98 -48.10
CA VAL A 11 -13.85 -27.92 -46.77
C VAL A 11 -13.64 -26.45 -46.43
N LEU A 12 -14.47 -25.92 -45.53
CA LEU A 12 -14.33 -24.58 -45.00
C LEU A 12 -13.15 -24.56 -44.00
N PHE A 13 -12.01 -24.05 -44.42
CA PHE A 13 -10.88 -23.79 -43.53
C PHE A 13 -11.21 -22.57 -42.64
N ALA A 14 -11.65 -22.82 -41.42
CA ALA A 14 -11.75 -21.78 -40.38
C ALA A 14 -10.33 -21.39 -39.93
N THR A 15 -9.80 -20.31 -40.48
CA THR A 15 -8.57 -19.70 -39.97
C THR A 15 -8.87 -19.07 -38.62
N THR A 16 -8.52 -19.76 -37.55
CA THR A 16 -8.47 -19.17 -36.21
C THR A 16 -7.36 -18.11 -36.20
N MET A 17 -7.75 -16.84 -36.27
CA MET A 17 -6.84 -15.73 -36.03
C MET A 17 -6.41 -15.81 -34.54
N ALA A 18 -5.25 -16.40 -34.25
CA ALA A 18 -4.61 -16.28 -32.95
C ALA A 18 -4.24 -14.80 -32.76
N SER A 19 -4.95 -14.11 -31.87
CA SER A 19 -4.52 -12.78 -31.44
C SER A 19 -3.08 -12.89 -30.89
N PRO A 20 -2.15 -12.02 -31.33
CA PRO A 20 -0.81 -12.03 -30.77
C PRO A 20 -0.90 -11.86 -29.26
N ALA A 21 -0.33 -12.80 -28.51
CA ALA A 21 -0.16 -12.66 -27.08
C ALA A 21 0.76 -11.45 -26.86
N MET A 22 0.19 -10.32 -26.42
CA MET A 22 0.99 -9.17 -26.01
C MET A 22 1.76 -9.54 -24.74
N ALA A 23 3.05 -9.20 -24.70
CA ALA A 23 3.84 -9.37 -23.49
C ALA A 23 3.23 -8.52 -22.36
N ALA A 24 3.09 -9.13 -21.17
CA ALA A 24 2.60 -8.41 -20.00
C ALA A 24 3.55 -7.26 -19.65
N LEU A 25 2.99 -6.12 -19.23
CA LEU A 25 3.76 -4.97 -18.75
C LEU A 25 4.61 -5.36 -17.53
N SER A 26 5.88 -5.02 -17.56
CA SER A 26 6.76 -5.17 -16.39
C SER A 26 6.52 -4.02 -15.43
N THR A 27 6.05 -4.31 -14.22
CA THR A 27 5.74 -3.28 -13.22
C THR A 27 6.67 -3.40 -12.02
N PHE A 28 7.31 -2.29 -11.68
CA PHE A 28 8.08 -2.11 -10.45
C PHE A 28 7.21 -1.36 -9.44
N VAL A 29 6.92 -1.97 -8.29
CA VAL A 29 6.25 -1.28 -7.19
C VAL A 29 7.20 -1.13 -6.00
N CYS A 30 7.09 -0.02 -5.29
CA CYS A 30 7.93 0.23 -4.14
C CYS A 30 7.49 -0.62 -2.95
N GLU A 31 6.18 -0.67 -2.66
CA GLU A 31 5.60 -1.43 -1.57
C GLU A 31 4.53 -2.42 -2.08
N PRO A 32 4.28 -3.53 -1.33
CA PRO A 32 3.36 -4.60 -1.75
C PRO A 32 1.91 -4.16 -2.02
N GLU A 33 1.39 -3.16 -1.31
CA GLU A 33 0.03 -2.65 -1.51
C GLU A 33 -0.19 -2.09 -2.93
N TRP A 34 0.83 -1.47 -3.50
CA TRP A 34 0.76 -0.99 -4.90
C TRP A 34 0.74 -2.15 -5.88
N GLY A 35 1.44 -3.25 -5.55
CA GLY A 35 1.34 -4.48 -6.31
C GLY A 35 -0.07 -5.07 -6.29
N GLY A 36 -0.72 -5.04 -5.12
CA GLY A 36 -2.13 -5.40 -4.98
C GLY A 36 -3.04 -4.55 -5.87
N LEU A 37 -2.83 -3.23 -5.89
CA LEU A 37 -3.61 -2.31 -6.73
C LEU A 37 -3.37 -2.55 -8.24
N VAL A 38 -2.12 -2.78 -8.65
CA VAL A 38 -1.79 -3.12 -10.04
C VAL A 38 -2.49 -4.42 -10.45
N ASN A 39 -2.48 -5.45 -9.61
CA ASN A 39 -3.15 -6.73 -9.88
C ASN A 39 -4.66 -6.56 -10.02
N GLU A 40 -5.29 -5.70 -9.23
CA GLU A 40 -6.72 -5.39 -9.34
C GLU A 40 -7.06 -4.74 -10.69
N ILE A 41 -6.25 -3.80 -11.17
CA ILE A 41 -6.59 -2.98 -12.34
C ILE A 41 -6.01 -3.53 -13.63
N ALA A 42 -4.77 -4.04 -13.62
CA ALA A 42 -4.12 -4.57 -14.82
C ALA A 42 -4.33 -6.08 -15.01
N GLY A 43 -4.60 -6.83 -13.94
CA GLY A 43 -4.78 -8.29 -14.01
C GLY A 43 -3.59 -8.98 -14.67
N SER A 44 -3.85 -9.89 -15.58
CA SER A 44 -2.82 -10.65 -16.32
C SER A 44 -2.01 -9.82 -17.31
N ARG A 45 -2.41 -8.56 -17.58
CA ARG A 45 -1.68 -7.66 -18.49
C ARG A 45 -0.45 -7.03 -17.86
N ALA A 46 -0.22 -7.24 -16.56
CA ALA A 46 0.98 -6.79 -15.87
C ALA A 46 1.61 -7.89 -15.02
N THR A 47 2.94 -7.89 -14.94
CA THR A 47 3.71 -8.64 -13.94
C THR A 47 4.26 -7.67 -12.92
N VAL A 48 4.19 -8.04 -11.64
CA VAL A 48 4.58 -7.15 -10.54
C VAL A 48 5.85 -7.64 -9.87
N PHE A 49 6.82 -6.74 -9.73
CA PHE A 49 7.96 -6.90 -8.84
C PHE A 49 7.85 -5.85 -7.73
N SER A 50 7.91 -6.27 -6.47
CA SER A 50 7.92 -5.37 -5.30
C SER A 50 9.34 -5.16 -4.79
N ALA A 51 9.74 -3.90 -4.59
CA ALA A 51 11.06 -3.54 -4.06
C ALA A 51 11.22 -3.90 -2.59
N THR A 52 10.10 -3.89 -1.85
CA THR A 52 10.05 -4.23 -0.42
C THR A 52 9.18 -5.45 -0.18
N THR A 53 9.31 -6.01 1.01
CA THR A 53 8.42 -7.03 1.58
C THR A 53 7.68 -6.46 2.77
N ALA A 54 6.60 -7.11 3.19
CA ALA A 54 5.78 -6.67 4.32
C ALA A 54 6.53 -6.55 5.67
N MET A 55 7.66 -7.24 5.81
CA MET A 55 8.46 -7.25 7.04
C MET A 55 9.64 -6.27 6.99
N GLN A 56 9.79 -5.52 5.90
CA GLN A 56 10.82 -4.50 5.79
C GLN A 56 10.27 -3.12 6.13
N ASN A 57 11.10 -2.31 6.81
CA ASN A 57 10.80 -0.90 6.98
C ASN A 57 11.12 -0.15 5.67
N PRO A 58 10.14 0.46 4.98
CA PRO A 58 10.35 1.13 3.70
C PRO A 58 11.30 2.33 3.80
N HIS A 59 11.39 2.99 4.95
CA HIS A 59 12.31 4.12 5.17
C HIS A 59 13.79 3.70 5.15
N LEU A 60 14.09 2.42 5.44
CA LEU A 60 15.46 1.91 5.60
C LEU A 60 15.95 1.12 4.38
N VAL A 61 15.18 1.07 3.31
CA VAL A 61 15.57 0.38 2.07
C VAL A 61 16.71 1.13 1.39
N GLN A 62 17.67 0.38 0.89
CA GLN A 62 18.81 0.91 0.15
C GLN A 62 18.77 0.45 -1.31
N ALA A 63 19.33 1.28 -2.20
CA ALA A 63 19.50 0.91 -3.60
C ALA A 63 20.43 -0.30 -3.72
N ARG A 64 19.92 -1.37 -4.37
CA ARG A 64 20.67 -2.61 -4.62
C ARG A 64 20.68 -2.90 -6.12
N PRO A 65 21.73 -3.58 -6.64
CA PRO A 65 21.81 -3.91 -8.07
C PRO A 65 20.60 -4.66 -8.60
N SER A 66 19.97 -5.53 -7.78
CA SER A 66 18.75 -6.24 -8.15
C SER A 66 17.56 -5.30 -8.38
N LEU A 67 17.39 -4.26 -7.55
CA LEU A 67 16.34 -3.26 -7.74
C LEU A 67 16.57 -2.46 -9.03
N VAL A 68 17.82 -2.06 -9.29
CA VAL A 68 18.21 -1.36 -10.54
C VAL A 68 17.93 -2.23 -11.76
N ALA A 69 18.20 -3.54 -11.70
CA ALA A 69 17.94 -4.46 -12.80
C ALA A 69 16.44 -4.57 -13.12
N HIS A 70 15.57 -4.65 -12.11
CA HIS A 70 14.11 -4.66 -12.31
C HIS A 70 13.60 -3.32 -12.82
N ALA A 71 14.08 -2.20 -12.29
CA ALA A 71 13.71 -0.87 -12.76
C ALA A 71 14.11 -0.62 -14.22
N ARG A 72 15.25 -1.20 -14.68
CA ARG A 72 15.73 -1.06 -16.06
C ARG A 72 14.76 -1.59 -17.10
N VAL A 73 13.99 -2.61 -16.78
CA VAL A 73 13.06 -3.26 -17.71
C VAL A 73 11.60 -2.92 -17.43
N ALA A 74 11.34 -2.09 -16.41
CA ALA A 74 9.99 -1.73 -16.03
C ALA A 74 9.32 -0.81 -17.07
N ASP A 75 8.06 -1.08 -17.38
CA ASP A 75 7.18 -0.21 -18.16
C ASP A 75 6.41 0.75 -17.27
N LEU A 76 6.16 0.36 -16.02
CA LEU A 76 5.45 1.12 -15.00
C LEU A 76 6.18 1.02 -13.67
N LEU A 77 6.26 2.16 -12.96
CA LEU A 77 6.74 2.27 -11.58
C LEU A 77 5.64 2.92 -10.74
N VAL A 78 5.30 2.29 -9.60
CA VAL A 78 4.32 2.82 -8.64
C VAL A 78 4.91 2.84 -7.26
N CYS A 79 4.97 4.01 -6.63
CA CYS A 79 5.50 4.24 -5.30
C CYS A 79 4.53 5.08 -4.47
N SER A 80 4.64 5.02 -3.15
CA SER A 80 3.88 5.85 -2.21
C SER A 80 4.14 7.33 -2.44
N GLY A 81 5.39 7.71 -2.64
CA GLY A 81 5.79 9.10 -2.78
C GLY A 81 5.88 9.83 -1.44
N ALA A 82 5.74 11.17 -1.46
CA ALA A 82 5.94 12.02 -0.28
C ALA A 82 7.26 11.71 0.46
N GLU A 83 8.32 11.39 -0.29
CA GLU A 83 9.67 11.07 0.20
C GLU A 83 9.80 9.77 1.01
N LEU A 84 8.83 8.84 0.96
CA LEU A 84 8.99 7.54 1.62
C LEU A 84 10.22 6.79 1.09
N GLU A 85 10.41 6.81 -0.22
CA GLU A 85 11.43 6.06 -0.93
C GLU A 85 12.70 6.89 -1.23
N VAL A 86 12.86 8.03 -0.56
CA VAL A 86 13.97 8.98 -0.81
C VAL A 86 15.36 8.32 -0.65
N GLY A 87 15.47 7.31 0.23
CA GLY A 87 16.70 6.59 0.49
C GLY A 87 17.22 5.73 -0.67
N TYR A 88 16.35 5.34 -1.63
CA TYR A 88 16.75 4.43 -2.68
C TYR A 88 16.24 4.79 -4.09
N LEU A 89 15.03 5.32 -4.20
CA LEU A 89 14.37 5.53 -5.50
C LEU A 89 15.13 6.48 -6.44
N PRO A 90 15.68 7.63 -6.00
CA PRO A 90 16.45 8.51 -6.89
C PRO A 90 17.66 7.81 -7.52
N VAL A 91 18.38 7.01 -6.73
CA VAL A 91 19.54 6.24 -7.20
C VAL A 91 19.12 5.17 -8.21
N ILE A 92 18.00 4.46 -7.94
CA ILE A 92 17.46 3.43 -8.83
C ILE A 92 17.03 4.06 -10.17
N LEU A 93 16.30 5.17 -10.15
CA LEU A 93 15.88 5.87 -11.36
C LEU A 93 17.08 6.29 -12.20
N GLN A 94 18.10 6.88 -11.58
CA GLN A 94 19.33 7.30 -12.27
C GLN A 94 20.09 6.11 -12.87
N GLN A 95 20.33 5.06 -12.09
CA GLN A 95 21.15 3.92 -12.51
C GLN A 95 20.44 2.96 -13.45
N SER A 96 19.11 2.94 -13.44
CA SER A 96 18.34 2.12 -14.39
C SER A 96 18.51 2.59 -15.83
N GLY A 97 18.68 3.89 -16.05
CA GLY A 97 18.72 4.50 -17.38
C GLY A 97 17.43 4.29 -18.19
N ASN A 98 16.31 3.98 -17.51
CA ASN A 98 15.05 3.68 -18.14
C ASN A 98 14.17 4.93 -18.26
N ASP A 99 14.09 5.50 -19.46
CA ASP A 99 13.31 6.71 -19.73
C ASP A 99 11.80 6.55 -19.53
N LYS A 100 11.26 5.33 -19.55
CA LYS A 100 9.83 5.09 -19.41
C LYS A 100 9.31 5.44 -18.02
N ILE A 101 10.13 5.23 -16.98
CA ILE A 101 9.76 5.38 -15.56
C ILE A 101 10.40 6.60 -14.88
N GLN A 102 10.92 7.56 -15.66
CA GLN A 102 11.44 8.81 -15.09
C GLN A 102 10.31 9.73 -14.63
N VAL A 103 10.61 10.60 -13.66
CA VAL A 103 9.66 11.60 -13.16
C VAL A 103 9.04 12.40 -14.31
N GLY A 104 7.70 12.49 -14.31
CA GLY A 104 6.94 13.16 -15.36
C GLY A 104 6.56 12.28 -16.56
N LYS A 105 7.06 11.07 -16.66
CA LYS A 105 6.68 10.11 -17.72
C LYS A 105 5.39 9.36 -17.37
N PRO A 106 4.66 8.85 -18.38
CA PRO A 106 3.46 8.05 -18.14
C PRO A 106 3.70 6.82 -17.25
N GLY A 107 4.85 6.18 -17.37
CA GLY A 107 5.22 5.03 -16.57
C GLY A 107 5.70 5.35 -15.15
N TYR A 108 5.68 6.61 -14.68
CA TYR A 108 6.03 6.98 -13.31
C TYR A 108 4.80 7.43 -12.54
N LEU A 109 4.39 6.68 -11.51
CA LEU A 109 3.28 7.00 -10.63
C LEU A 109 3.76 7.20 -9.18
N ASP A 110 3.71 8.44 -8.73
CA ASP A 110 3.86 8.88 -7.35
C ASP A 110 2.44 9.03 -6.78
N ALA A 111 2.03 8.08 -5.94
CA ALA A 111 0.65 7.96 -5.45
C ALA A 111 0.24 9.15 -4.57
N SER A 112 1.18 9.72 -3.82
CA SER A 112 0.93 10.85 -2.91
C SER A 112 0.35 12.08 -3.60
N LYS A 113 0.62 12.24 -4.90
CA LYS A 113 0.13 13.39 -5.69
C LYS A 113 -1.37 13.37 -5.98
N TYR A 114 -2.04 12.25 -5.73
CA TYR A 114 -3.45 12.04 -6.10
C TYR A 114 -4.37 11.89 -4.90
N VAL A 115 -3.84 12.11 -3.70
CA VAL A 115 -4.57 11.96 -2.44
C VAL A 115 -4.35 13.16 -1.52
N PRO A 116 -5.29 13.47 -0.61
CA PRO A 116 -5.03 14.45 0.44
C PRO A 116 -4.02 13.88 1.43
N LEU A 117 -2.93 14.61 1.66
CA LEU A 117 -1.94 14.24 2.67
C LEU A 117 -2.33 14.80 4.03
N ILE A 118 -2.14 13.99 5.08
CA ILE A 118 -2.29 14.40 6.48
C ILE A 118 -0.93 14.66 7.10
N GLU A 119 -0.92 15.27 8.28
CA GLU A 119 0.31 15.54 9.06
C GLU A 119 1.38 16.30 8.28
N VAL A 120 0.97 17.23 7.43
CA VAL A 120 1.89 18.15 6.74
C VAL A 120 2.57 19.02 7.80
N PRO A 121 3.91 18.96 7.93
CA PRO A 121 4.60 19.67 9.00
C PRO A 121 4.57 21.18 8.77
N ALA A 122 4.26 21.96 9.82
CA ALA A 122 4.32 23.42 9.75
C ALA A 122 5.75 23.97 9.64
N ILE A 123 6.72 23.22 10.15
CA ILE A 123 8.15 23.57 10.15
C ILE A 123 8.93 22.34 9.74
N LEU A 124 9.87 22.51 8.80
CA LEU A 124 10.81 21.48 8.38
C LEU A 124 12.10 21.63 9.18
N ASP A 125 12.27 20.78 10.19
CA ASP A 125 13.48 20.72 10.99
C ASP A 125 13.93 19.26 11.13
N ARG A 126 15.15 18.96 10.72
CA ARG A 126 15.75 17.62 10.84
C ARG A 126 15.86 17.13 12.29
N SER A 127 15.84 18.03 13.27
CA SER A 127 15.77 17.67 14.69
C SER A 127 14.47 16.96 15.06
N LEU A 128 13.45 17.02 14.20
CA LEU A 128 12.14 16.39 14.41
C LEU A 128 12.09 14.92 13.93
N GLY A 129 13.22 14.34 13.49
CA GLY A 129 13.30 12.95 13.01
C GLY A 129 12.99 12.81 11.52
N ASP A 130 12.48 11.63 11.11
CA ASP A 130 12.06 11.33 9.73
C ASP A 130 10.74 12.05 9.38
N VAL A 131 10.82 13.37 9.33
CA VAL A 131 9.68 14.22 8.97
C VAL A 131 9.58 14.32 7.46
N HIS A 132 8.46 13.89 6.91
CA HIS A 132 8.17 14.00 5.48
C HIS A 132 7.65 15.40 5.14
N PRO A 133 8.36 16.20 4.33
CA PRO A 133 8.00 17.60 4.05
C PRO A 133 6.61 17.78 3.45
N MET A 134 6.17 16.81 2.66
CA MET A 134 4.87 16.87 1.97
C MET A 134 3.71 16.32 2.82
N GLY A 135 3.99 15.71 3.95
CA GLY A 135 3.02 15.03 4.81
C GLY A 135 3.25 13.51 4.89
N ASN A 136 2.42 12.83 5.65
CA ASN A 136 2.57 11.41 5.93
C ASN A 136 2.43 10.55 4.64
N PRO A 137 3.43 9.72 4.30
CA PRO A 137 3.45 8.94 3.06
C PRO A 137 2.65 7.62 3.12
N HIS A 138 2.20 7.18 4.30
CA HIS A 138 1.52 5.89 4.48
C HIS A 138 0.05 5.94 4.07
N ILE A 139 -0.19 6.50 2.89
CA ILE A 139 -1.50 6.88 2.34
C ILE A 139 -2.43 5.68 2.09
N HIS A 140 -1.87 4.49 1.93
CA HIS A 140 -2.60 3.26 1.61
C HIS A 140 -3.56 2.81 2.73
N TYR A 141 -3.33 3.24 3.97
CA TYR A 141 -4.18 2.88 5.10
C TYR A 141 -5.55 3.61 5.13
N ASP A 142 -5.79 4.54 4.23
CA ASP A 142 -7.15 5.01 3.92
C ASP A 142 -7.62 4.37 2.60
N PRO A 143 -8.56 3.42 2.62
CA PRO A 143 -9.01 2.72 1.41
C PRO A 143 -9.63 3.64 0.35
N ARG A 144 -10.08 4.84 0.76
CA ARG A 144 -10.57 5.87 -0.18
C ARG A 144 -9.45 6.38 -1.08
N ASN A 145 -8.21 6.38 -0.59
CA ASN A 145 -7.03 6.74 -1.38
C ASN A 145 -6.73 5.69 -2.44
N MET A 146 -6.97 4.39 -2.16
CA MET A 146 -6.76 3.33 -3.15
C MET A 146 -7.67 3.49 -4.37
N ILE A 147 -8.90 3.99 -4.18
CA ILE A 147 -9.80 4.31 -5.31
C ILE A 147 -9.22 5.45 -6.14
N ARG A 148 -8.74 6.54 -5.51
CA ARG A 148 -8.17 7.70 -6.21
C ARG A 148 -6.89 7.34 -6.98
N VAL A 149 -5.97 6.65 -6.32
CA VAL A 149 -4.73 6.19 -6.97
C VAL A 149 -5.03 5.18 -8.07
N GLY A 150 -6.03 4.32 -7.87
CA GLY A 150 -6.50 3.35 -8.87
C GLY A 150 -7.01 4.01 -10.14
N GLU A 151 -7.70 5.15 -10.03
CA GLU A 151 -8.14 5.91 -11.19
C GLU A 151 -6.95 6.46 -11.99
N GLU A 152 -5.96 7.02 -11.31
CA GLU A 152 -4.74 7.49 -11.97
C GLU A 152 -3.93 6.34 -12.57
N LEU A 153 -3.82 5.21 -11.87
CA LEU A 153 -3.15 4.02 -12.37
C LEU A 153 -3.81 3.54 -13.68
N LYS A 154 -5.15 3.44 -13.73
CA LYS A 154 -5.90 3.13 -14.95
C LYS A 154 -5.55 4.10 -16.08
N ARG A 155 -5.52 5.40 -15.79
CA ARG A 155 -5.17 6.43 -16.78
C ARG A 155 -3.75 6.23 -17.34
N ARG A 156 -2.79 5.88 -16.47
CA ARG A 156 -1.40 5.58 -16.88
C ARG A 156 -1.32 4.32 -17.72
N LEU A 157 -2.00 3.25 -17.31
CA LEU A 157 -2.08 2.01 -18.07
C LEU A 157 -2.64 2.25 -19.46
N ASN A 158 -3.69 3.07 -19.61
CA ASN A 158 -4.24 3.43 -20.92
C ASN A 158 -3.23 4.17 -21.81
N GLN A 159 -2.30 4.92 -21.24
CA GLN A 159 -1.26 5.63 -21.99
C GLN A 159 -0.12 4.72 -22.45
N ILE A 160 0.31 3.78 -21.58
CA ILE A 160 1.45 2.90 -21.88
C ILE A 160 1.05 1.64 -22.64
N ASP A 161 -0.21 1.21 -22.50
CA ASP A 161 -0.80 0.07 -23.23
C ASP A 161 -2.23 0.40 -23.67
N PRO A 162 -2.41 1.17 -24.73
CA PRO A 162 -3.73 1.54 -25.25
C PRO A 162 -4.59 0.32 -25.66
N SER A 163 -3.96 -0.80 -25.98
CA SER A 163 -4.67 -2.02 -26.38
C SER A 163 -5.47 -2.66 -25.23
N GLY A 164 -5.05 -2.41 -23.97
CA GLY A 164 -5.72 -2.87 -22.77
C GLY A 164 -6.80 -1.94 -22.23
N ALA A 165 -7.02 -0.76 -22.83
CA ALA A 165 -7.82 0.31 -22.25
C ALA A 165 -9.23 -0.12 -21.81
N ALA A 166 -9.92 -0.93 -22.61
CA ALA A 166 -11.26 -1.42 -22.28
C ALA A 166 -11.26 -2.37 -21.06
N GLU A 167 -10.21 -3.19 -20.95
CA GLU A 167 -10.03 -4.10 -19.80
C GLU A 167 -9.71 -3.31 -18.55
N TYR A 168 -8.77 -2.35 -18.59
CA TYR A 168 -8.42 -1.51 -17.44
C TYR A 168 -9.61 -0.70 -16.93
N GLU A 169 -10.44 -0.16 -17.85
CA GLU A 169 -11.67 0.56 -17.48
C GLU A 169 -12.67 -0.36 -16.76
N SER A 170 -12.90 -1.56 -17.31
CA SER A 170 -13.81 -2.54 -16.72
C SER A 170 -13.32 -3.00 -15.33
N ARG A 171 -12.04 -3.31 -15.20
CA ARG A 171 -11.44 -3.78 -13.94
C ARG A 171 -11.41 -2.68 -12.88
N TYR A 172 -11.08 -1.45 -13.24
CA TYR A 172 -11.15 -0.31 -12.32
C TYR A 172 -12.57 -0.06 -11.82
N LYS A 173 -13.56 -0.11 -12.70
CA LYS A 173 -14.97 0.06 -12.32
C LYS A 173 -15.42 -1.03 -11.33
N ASP A 174 -15.05 -2.28 -11.58
CA ASP A 174 -15.32 -3.38 -10.65
C ASP A 174 -14.61 -3.17 -9.31
N PHE A 175 -13.29 -2.91 -9.33
CA PHE A 175 -12.49 -2.63 -8.13
C PHE A 175 -13.07 -1.47 -7.32
N SER A 176 -13.36 -0.34 -7.95
CA SER A 176 -13.90 0.86 -7.30
C SER A 176 -15.27 0.59 -6.65
N SER A 177 -16.13 -0.19 -7.33
CA SER A 177 -17.43 -0.60 -6.80
C SER A 177 -17.29 -1.50 -5.57
N ARG A 178 -16.47 -2.55 -5.65
CA ARG A 178 -16.18 -3.47 -4.53
C ARG A 178 -15.54 -2.75 -3.35
N MET A 179 -14.56 -1.87 -3.61
CA MET A 179 -13.87 -1.10 -2.57
C MET A 179 -14.84 -0.14 -1.87
N THR A 180 -15.70 0.54 -2.63
CA THR A 180 -16.74 1.42 -2.05
C THR A 180 -17.72 0.64 -1.16
N ALA A 181 -18.13 -0.54 -1.58
CA ALA A 181 -18.99 -1.41 -0.77
C ALA A 181 -18.28 -1.92 0.50
N ALA A 182 -16.99 -2.28 0.37
CA ALA A 182 -16.17 -2.72 1.48
C ALA A 182 -15.94 -1.59 2.51
N ILE A 183 -15.66 -0.35 2.07
CA ILE A 183 -15.54 0.81 2.94
C ILE A 183 -16.79 0.99 3.81
N LYS A 184 -17.98 0.95 3.23
CA LYS A 184 -19.24 1.07 3.99
C LYS A 184 -19.40 -0.04 5.02
N ARG A 185 -19.01 -1.27 4.68
CA ARG A 185 -19.03 -2.41 5.60
C ARG A 185 -18.05 -2.20 6.75
N TRP A 186 -16.78 -1.84 6.44
CA TRP A 186 -15.74 -1.60 7.43
C TRP A 186 -16.09 -0.46 8.39
N GLU A 187 -16.61 0.66 7.88
CA GLU A 187 -17.06 1.79 8.71
C GLU A 187 -18.17 1.39 9.68
N LYS A 188 -19.09 0.51 9.25
CA LYS A 188 -20.12 -0.05 10.12
C LYS A 188 -19.55 -0.99 11.17
N GLU A 189 -18.66 -1.90 10.77
CA GLU A 189 -18.02 -2.87 11.68
C GLU A 189 -17.10 -2.17 12.70
N ALA A 190 -16.36 -1.17 12.24
CA ALA A 190 -15.40 -0.39 13.05
C ALA A 190 -16.07 0.71 13.90
N ALA A 191 -17.38 0.89 13.84
CA ALA A 191 -18.08 1.92 14.64
C ALA A 191 -17.72 1.94 16.14
N PRO A 192 -17.48 0.79 16.82
CA PRO A 192 -17.02 0.77 18.20
C PRO A 192 -15.64 1.39 18.46
N LEU A 193 -14.82 1.53 17.41
CA LEU A 193 -13.47 2.12 17.50
C LEU A 193 -13.49 3.65 17.52
N LYS A 194 -14.62 4.27 17.15
CA LYS A 194 -14.71 5.73 17.08
C LYS A 194 -14.48 6.37 18.46
N GLY A 195 -13.52 7.30 18.53
CA GLY A 195 -13.11 7.98 19.75
C GLY A 195 -12.19 7.15 20.68
N VAL A 196 -11.85 5.91 20.30
CA VAL A 196 -10.92 5.09 21.06
C VAL A 196 -9.52 5.71 20.96
N ALA A 197 -8.88 5.95 22.12
CA ALA A 197 -7.51 6.41 22.20
C ALA A 197 -6.53 5.23 22.17
N VAL A 198 -5.45 5.38 21.40
CA VAL A 198 -4.40 4.37 21.21
C VAL A 198 -3.01 4.97 21.39
N ILE A 199 -2.03 4.11 21.65
CA ILE A 199 -0.61 4.43 21.52
C ILE A 199 -0.14 3.79 20.21
N GLU A 200 0.43 4.59 19.31
CA GLU A 200 1.07 4.09 18.10
C GLU A 200 2.55 3.79 18.33
N ASN A 201 3.20 3.05 17.42
CA ASN A 201 4.66 2.91 17.43
C ASN A 201 5.31 4.03 16.62
N HIS A 202 4.89 4.17 15.40
CA HIS A 202 5.26 5.15 14.40
C HIS A 202 4.00 5.62 13.68
N LYS A 203 4.09 6.68 12.90
CA LYS A 203 2.95 7.27 12.19
C LYS A 203 2.48 6.51 10.95
N GLU A 204 2.91 5.26 10.76
CA GLU A 204 2.50 4.44 9.61
C GLU A 204 1.01 4.10 9.59
N VAL A 205 0.34 4.12 10.74
CA VAL A 205 -1.10 3.78 10.86
C VAL A 205 -2.01 5.00 11.01
N SER A 206 -1.48 6.23 10.94
CA SER A 206 -2.24 7.46 11.14
C SER A 206 -3.45 7.61 10.22
N TYR A 207 -3.35 7.20 8.94
CA TYR A 207 -4.48 7.23 8.00
C TYR A 207 -5.60 6.29 8.43
N LEU A 208 -5.28 5.09 8.95
CA LEU A 208 -6.26 4.14 9.48
C LEU A 208 -7.00 4.74 10.67
N PHE A 209 -6.27 5.31 11.62
CA PHE A 209 -6.88 5.94 12.80
C PHE A 209 -7.75 7.13 12.42
N ASN A 210 -7.26 8.00 11.54
CA ASN A 210 -8.03 9.13 11.06
C ASN A 210 -9.33 8.71 10.35
N TRP A 211 -9.27 7.69 9.49
CA TRP A 211 -10.43 7.16 8.80
C TRP A 211 -11.45 6.55 9.76
N LEU A 212 -11.01 5.78 10.76
CA LEU A 212 -11.88 5.11 11.73
C LEU A 212 -12.31 6.02 12.90
N GLY A 213 -11.83 7.27 12.95
CA GLY A 213 -12.14 8.24 14.00
C GLY A 213 -11.54 7.88 15.36
N MET A 214 -10.41 7.17 15.37
CA MET A 214 -9.60 6.91 16.56
C MET A 214 -8.70 8.09 16.90
N SER A 215 -8.19 8.17 18.11
CA SER A 215 -7.26 9.21 18.54
C SER A 215 -5.94 8.62 19.04
N VAL A 216 -4.83 9.33 18.82
CA VAL A 216 -3.51 8.94 19.33
C VAL A 216 -3.22 9.70 20.61
N SER A 217 -3.01 8.98 21.72
CA SER A 217 -2.67 9.57 23.04
C SER A 217 -1.17 9.50 23.35
N GLY A 218 -0.39 8.83 22.51
CA GLY A 218 1.06 8.74 22.63
C GLY A 218 1.68 7.95 21.48
N SER A 219 2.99 8.09 21.32
CA SER A 219 3.77 7.32 20.36
C SER A 219 4.98 6.69 21.05
N LEU A 220 5.29 5.43 20.72
CA LEU A 220 6.50 4.76 21.23
C LEU A 220 7.76 5.45 20.72
N GLU A 221 7.79 5.86 19.45
CA GLU A 221 8.86 6.71 18.95
C GLU A 221 8.70 8.15 19.49
N PRO A 222 9.71 8.73 20.17
CA PRO A 222 9.66 10.13 20.64
C PRO A 222 9.61 11.12 19.47
N ARG A 223 10.13 10.71 18.31
CA ARG A 223 10.09 11.39 17.01
C ARG A 223 10.09 10.32 15.93
N PRO A 224 9.50 10.56 14.74
CA PRO A 224 9.51 9.60 13.64
C PRO A 224 10.93 9.10 13.35
N GLY A 225 11.10 7.77 13.29
CA GLY A 225 12.38 7.11 13.01
C GLY A 225 13.38 7.08 14.16
N VAL A 226 13.01 7.57 15.37
CA VAL A 226 13.88 7.53 16.55
C VAL A 226 13.39 6.46 17.52
N GLU A 227 14.24 5.45 17.76
CA GLU A 227 13.93 4.36 18.68
C GLU A 227 13.60 4.87 20.10
N PRO A 228 12.61 4.25 20.79
CA PRO A 228 12.20 4.67 22.12
C PRO A 228 13.29 4.47 23.16
N SER A 229 13.62 5.54 23.89
CA SER A 229 14.51 5.44 25.05
C SER A 229 13.74 5.01 26.31
N ALA A 230 14.45 4.47 27.32
CA ALA A 230 13.82 4.13 28.60
C ALA A 230 13.12 5.35 29.24
N THR A 231 13.74 6.53 29.20
CA THR A 231 13.15 7.76 29.72
C THR A 231 11.82 8.07 29.04
N HIS A 232 11.76 8.03 27.71
CA HIS A 232 10.54 8.28 26.96
C HIS A 232 9.44 7.25 27.26
N LEU A 233 9.80 5.98 27.41
CA LEU A 233 8.83 4.95 27.79
C LEU A 233 8.25 5.19 29.20
N TYR A 234 9.05 5.63 30.16
CA TYR A 234 8.54 6.05 31.48
C TYR A 234 7.64 7.28 31.41
N GLU A 235 7.96 8.26 30.55
CA GLU A 235 7.09 9.42 30.29
C GLU A 235 5.74 9.00 29.74
N LEU A 236 5.72 8.00 28.83
CA LEU A 236 4.46 7.42 28.31
C LEU A 236 3.64 6.76 29.43
N VAL A 237 4.27 6.01 30.36
CA VAL A 237 3.57 5.43 31.52
C VAL A 237 2.90 6.53 32.35
N GLU A 238 3.60 7.63 32.65
CA GLU A 238 3.04 8.74 33.40
C GLU A 238 1.91 9.45 32.62
N ASN A 239 2.09 9.65 31.31
CA ASN A 239 1.07 10.25 30.43
C ASN A 239 -0.23 9.43 30.41
N GLN A 240 -0.15 8.10 30.49
CA GLN A 240 -1.33 7.22 30.50
C GLN A 240 -2.23 7.40 31.76
N LYS A 241 -1.71 7.98 32.83
CA LYS A 241 -2.52 8.33 34.03
C LYS A 241 -3.49 9.48 33.75
N VAL A 242 -3.15 10.35 32.78
CA VAL A 242 -3.94 11.54 32.42
C VAL A 242 -4.71 11.33 31.10
N HIS A 243 -4.09 10.66 30.14
CA HIS A 243 -4.63 10.41 28.80
C HIS A 243 -4.63 8.91 28.48
N PRO A 244 -5.53 8.12 29.10
CA PRO A 244 -5.52 6.67 28.99
C PRO A 244 -5.85 6.18 27.58
N ALA A 245 -4.96 5.35 27.02
CA ALA A 245 -5.23 4.57 25.82
C ALA A 245 -5.92 3.25 26.17
N LYS A 246 -6.53 2.63 25.14
CA LYS A 246 -7.14 1.30 25.24
C LYS A 246 -6.24 0.18 24.74
N MET A 247 -5.30 0.48 23.85
CA MET A 247 -4.38 -0.48 23.28
C MET A 247 -3.12 0.21 22.74
N ILE A 248 -2.05 -0.57 22.55
CA ILE A 248 -0.84 -0.17 21.83
C ILE A 248 -0.90 -0.82 20.45
N VAL A 249 -0.75 -0.04 19.38
CA VAL A 249 -0.95 -0.50 17.99
C VAL A 249 0.33 -0.30 17.19
N PRO A 250 1.30 -1.25 17.25
CA PRO A 250 2.44 -1.26 16.35
C PRO A 250 2.06 -1.86 15.00
N ALA A 251 2.78 -1.48 13.92
CA ALA A 251 2.77 -2.27 12.71
C ALA A 251 3.54 -3.59 12.89
N SER A 252 3.17 -4.60 12.12
CA SER A 252 3.67 -5.98 12.27
C SER A 252 5.18 -6.14 12.00
N ASN A 253 5.82 -5.19 11.33
CA ASN A 253 7.25 -5.18 11.02
C ASN A 253 8.12 -4.51 12.10
N ARG A 254 7.51 -4.02 13.20
CA ARG A 254 8.22 -3.34 14.29
C ARG A 254 8.74 -4.31 15.35
N ASP A 255 9.84 -3.93 16.05
CA ASP A 255 10.31 -4.69 17.22
C ASP A 255 9.20 -4.71 18.29
N PRO A 256 8.75 -5.88 18.76
CA PRO A 256 7.69 -5.98 19.75
C PRO A 256 8.12 -5.58 21.16
N LYS A 257 9.43 -5.50 21.46
CA LYS A 257 9.93 -5.29 22.83
C LYS A 257 9.45 -4.00 23.48
N PRO A 258 9.52 -2.81 22.84
CA PRO A 258 9.06 -1.57 23.48
C PRO A 258 7.56 -1.59 23.77
N SER A 259 6.74 -2.09 22.82
CA SER A 259 5.29 -2.18 22.99
C SER A 259 4.92 -3.20 24.08
N GLN A 260 5.61 -4.34 24.14
CA GLN A 260 5.37 -5.33 25.21
C GLN A 260 5.76 -4.79 26.57
N TRP A 261 6.93 -4.14 26.68
CA TRP A 261 7.35 -3.54 27.93
C TRP A 261 6.32 -2.50 28.44
N LEU A 262 5.86 -1.61 27.56
CA LEU A 262 4.85 -0.61 27.92
C LEU A 262 3.53 -1.27 28.34
N SER A 263 3.07 -2.27 27.59
CA SER A 263 1.88 -3.07 27.91
C SER A 263 1.97 -3.66 29.32
N ASP A 264 3.13 -4.21 29.69
CA ASP A 264 3.35 -4.80 31.02
C ASP A 264 3.28 -3.75 32.14
N GLN A 265 3.63 -2.49 31.87
CA GLN A 265 3.55 -1.40 32.85
C GLN A 265 2.12 -0.86 33.01
N ILE A 266 1.41 -0.61 31.90
CA ILE A 266 0.11 0.08 31.92
C ILE A 266 -1.09 -0.86 31.77
N LYS A 267 -0.86 -2.17 31.60
CA LYS A 267 -1.88 -3.23 31.56
C LYS A 267 -2.93 -3.04 30.45
N ILE A 268 -2.51 -2.63 29.27
CA ILE A 268 -3.34 -2.59 28.06
C ILE A 268 -2.75 -3.50 26.97
N PRO A 269 -3.58 -4.07 26.08
CA PRO A 269 -3.10 -5.03 25.08
C PRO A 269 -2.21 -4.39 24.02
N VAL A 270 -1.26 -5.18 23.49
CA VAL A 270 -0.55 -4.89 22.24
C VAL A 270 -1.34 -5.53 21.10
N VAL A 271 -1.70 -4.72 20.12
CA VAL A 271 -2.53 -5.11 18.96
C VAL A 271 -1.77 -4.81 17.69
N PRO A 272 -0.91 -5.71 17.22
CA PRO A 272 -0.20 -5.50 15.96
C PRO A 272 -1.18 -5.49 14.78
N VAL A 273 -0.98 -4.55 13.84
CA VAL A 273 -1.71 -4.50 12.56
C VAL A 273 -0.74 -4.76 11.40
N PRO A 274 -1.19 -5.43 10.31
CA PRO A 274 -0.32 -5.66 9.15
C PRO A 274 0.08 -4.32 8.52
N LEU A 275 1.38 -4.07 8.30
CA LEU A 275 1.81 -2.82 7.64
C LEU A 275 1.28 -2.74 6.21
N THR A 276 1.33 -3.85 5.50
CA THR A 276 0.93 -3.98 4.09
C THR A 276 0.48 -5.42 3.80
N ILE A 277 0.18 -5.71 2.55
CA ILE A 277 -0.12 -7.07 2.09
C ILE A 277 1.03 -8.02 2.45
N GLY A 278 0.70 -9.13 3.11
CA GLY A 278 1.69 -10.09 3.63
C GLY A 278 2.22 -9.76 5.03
N GLY A 279 1.80 -8.65 5.65
CA GLY A 279 2.20 -8.25 7.01
C GLY A 279 1.59 -9.10 8.12
N SER A 280 0.60 -9.92 7.80
CA SER A 280 0.02 -10.96 8.65
C SER A 280 -0.49 -12.11 7.79
N PRO A 281 -0.77 -13.28 8.37
CA PRO A 281 -1.39 -14.38 7.64
C PRO A 281 -2.80 -14.04 7.09
N GLY A 282 -3.48 -13.05 7.69
CA GLY A 282 -4.79 -12.56 7.25
C GLY A 282 -4.72 -11.59 6.07
N ALA A 283 -3.68 -10.78 5.96
CA ALA A 283 -3.51 -9.72 4.96
C ALA A 283 -2.93 -10.24 3.64
N LYS A 284 -3.73 -10.94 2.82
CA LYS A 284 -3.29 -11.61 1.59
C LYS A 284 -3.43 -10.75 0.33
N ASP A 285 -4.29 -9.76 0.36
CA ASP A 285 -4.61 -8.82 -0.70
C ASP A 285 -5.06 -7.48 -0.11
N LEU A 286 -5.43 -6.51 -0.96
CA LEU A 286 -5.87 -5.18 -0.53
C LEU A 286 -7.09 -5.22 0.39
N PHE A 287 -8.06 -6.08 0.12
CA PHE A 287 -9.30 -6.13 0.90
C PHE A 287 -9.04 -6.78 2.26
N SER A 288 -8.37 -7.91 2.26
CA SER A 288 -8.01 -8.63 3.48
C SER A 288 -7.02 -7.88 4.37
N LEU A 289 -6.21 -6.95 3.83
CA LEU A 289 -5.38 -6.03 4.61
C LEU A 289 -6.23 -5.20 5.59
N TYR A 290 -7.31 -4.58 5.08
CA TYR A 290 -8.21 -3.78 5.93
C TYR A 290 -9.10 -4.65 6.83
N ASP A 291 -9.58 -5.80 6.31
CA ASP A 291 -10.35 -6.75 7.12
C ASP A 291 -9.55 -7.21 8.35
N ASP A 292 -8.27 -7.55 8.16
CA ASP A 292 -7.42 -8.05 9.23
C ASP A 292 -7.03 -6.95 10.23
N ALA A 293 -6.70 -5.75 9.74
CA ALA A 293 -6.41 -4.60 10.59
C ALA A 293 -7.61 -4.23 11.49
N ILE A 294 -8.80 -4.10 10.90
CA ILE A 294 -10.02 -3.76 11.66
C ILE A 294 -10.39 -4.86 12.64
N LYS A 295 -10.31 -6.13 12.23
CA LYS A 295 -10.56 -7.28 13.10
C LYS A 295 -9.62 -7.30 14.29
N SER A 296 -8.32 -7.03 14.09
CA SER A 296 -7.32 -6.96 15.16
C SER A 296 -7.65 -5.85 16.15
N LEU A 297 -7.95 -4.64 15.68
CA LEU A 297 -8.34 -3.51 16.53
C LEU A 297 -9.61 -3.79 17.34
N LEU A 298 -10.65 -4.38 16.72
CA LEU A 298 -11.88 -4.76 17.41
C LEU A 298 -11.67 -5.86 18.45
N ALA A 299 -10.75 -6.80 18.20
CA ALA A 299 -10.37 -7.83 19.19
C ALA A 299 -9.65 -7.20 20.37
N GLY A 300 -8.71 -6.28 20.11
CA GLY A 300 -7.99 -5.55 21.16
C GLY A 300 -8.87 -4.65 22.02
N LEU A 301 -9.98 -4.14 21.50
CA LEU A 301 -10.94 -3.36 22.30
C LEU A 301 -11.72 -4.20 23.31
N LYS A 302 -11.79 -5.53 23.13
CA LYS A 302 -12.51 -6.48 24.00
C LYS A 302 -11.63 -7.14 25.05
N SER A 303 -10.29 -7.04 24.91
CA SER A 303 -9.30 -7.59 25.84
C SER A 303 -8.96 -6.61 26.94
#